data_87dc255ee2f51ec17e34fc6df74817cc
#
_entry.id   87dc255ee2f51ec17e34fc6df74817cc
#
_cell.length_a   1.000
_cell.length_b   1.000
_cell.length_c   1.000
_cell.angle_alpha   90.00
_cell.angle_beta   90.00
_cell.angle_gamma   90.00
#
_symmetry.space_group_name_H-M   'P 1'
#
loop_
_entity.id
_entity.type
_entity.pdbx_description
1 polymer ?
#
loop_
_entity_poly.entity_id
_entity_poly.type
_entity_poly.pdbx_seq_one_letter_code
_entity_poly.pdbx_strand_id
1 'polypeptide(L)'
;MAIATLIGLFLGSMAGYFGDNKLTTSRGRFWMVVLGIFVAWFYGFQARQFVLQEAIKTSGFTLLLQLLFSIIIVVAIIFLFSQLGRLVGKLPWLNNKVNIPVDGLVSRTIEIFHSMPTFILILTIAAIARPSLTNIMIIIGLTSWTGIARLTRAEFLRIRNLEYLQAARSL
;
A
#
# COMPACT_ATOMS: atom_id res chain seq x y z
N MET A 1 -5.87 12.40 -12.59
CA MET A 1 -6.78 11.24 -12.70
C MET A 1 -6.04 9.90 -12.83
N ALA A 2 -5.03 9.74 -13.70
CA ALA A 2 -4.31 8.46 -13.86
C ALA A 2 -3.76 7.88 -12.55
N ILE A 3 -3.13 8.69 -11.70
CA ILE A 3 -2.58 8.26 -10.40
C ILE A 3 -3.70 7.70 -9.50
N ALA A 4 -4.81 8.43 -9.36
CA ALA A 4 -5.94 7.98 -8.56
C ALA A 4 -6.52 6.65 -9.06
N THR A 5 -6.65 6.51 -10.39
CA THR A 5 -7.16 5.30 -11.02
C THR A 5 -6.24 4.10 -10.77
N LEU A 6 -4.94 4.26 -10.97
CA LEU A 6 -3.96 3.19 -10.73
C LEU A 6 -3.96 2.72 -9.28
N ILE A 7 -3.87 3.66 -8.33
CA ILE A 7 -3.88 3.34 -6.89
C ILE A 7 -5.21 2.70 -6.50
N GLY A 8 -6.33 3.30 -6.93
CA GLY A 8 -7.67 2.83 -6.60
C GLY A 8 -7.97 1.44 -7.16
N LEU A 9 -7.64 1.17 -8.42
CA LEU A 9 -7.78 -0.15 -9.03
C LEU A 9 -6.92 -1.19 -8.33
N PHE A 10 -5.65 -0.87 -8.06
CA PHE A 10 -4.72 -1.79 -7.42
C PHE A 10 -5.18 -2.16 -6.00
N LEU A 11 -5.42 -1.18 -5.14
CA LEU A 11 -5.83 -1.42 -3.76
C LEU A 11 -7.24 -2.02 -3.67
N GLY A 12 -8.18 -1.54 -4.49
CA GLY A 12 -9.54 -2.06 -4.54
C GLY A 12 -9.60 -3.51 -5.03
N SER A 13 -8.83 -3.86 -6.07
CA SER A 13 -8.76 -5.25 -6.55
C SER A 13 -8.10 -6.17 -5.54
N MET A 14 -7.01 -5.74 -4.87
CA MET A 14 -6.40 -6.51 -3.80
C MET A 14 -7.39 -6.79 -2.66
N ALA A 15 -8.10 -5.78 -2.18
CA ALA A 15 -9.09 -5.92 -1.12
C ALA A 15 -10.23 -6.87 -1.53
N GLY A 16 -10.82 -6.66 -2.70
CA GLY A 16 -11.94 -7.49 -3.20
C GLY A 16 -11.54 -8.92 -3.52
N TYR A 17 -10.33 -9.14 -4.07
CA TYR A 17 -9.85 -10.47 -4.44
C TYR A 17 -9.41 -11.29 -3.23
N PHE A 18 -8.55 -10.76 -2.37
CA PHE A 18 -8.01 -11.50 -1.23
C PHE A 18 -9.00 -11.57 -0.06
N GLY A 19 -9.75 -10.49 0.19
CA GLY A 19 -10.62 -10.40 1.37
C GLY A 19 -9.81 -10.53 2.67
N ASP A 20 -10.46 -11.03 3.73
CA ASP A 20 -9.83 -11.17 5.05
C ASP A 20 -9.35 -12.59 5.36
N ASN A 21 -9.69 -13.58 4.52
CA ASN A 21 -9.48 -15.00 4.86
C ASN A 21 -8.56 -15.77 3.90
N LYS A 22 -8.25 -15.21 2.71
CA LYS A 22 -7.46 -15.93 1.71
C LYS A 22 -5.97 -15.96 2.01
N LEU A 23 -5.44 -14.93 2.65
CA LEU A 23 -4.03 -14.84 2.97
C LEU A 23 -3.80 -15.27 4.41
N THR A 24 -3.28 -16.48 4.57
CA THR A 24 -2.89 -17.01 5.88
C THR A 24 -1.37 -17.00 6.02
N THR A 25 -0.87 -16.59 7.17
CA THR A 25 0.56 -16.63 7.48
C THR A 25 0.78 -17.07 8.92
N SER A 26 2.01 -17.49 9.27
CA SER A 26 2.33 -17.76 10.67
C SER A 26 2.48 -16.45 11.45
N ARG A 27 2.13 -16.45 12.73
CA ARG A 27 2.31 -15.29 13.62
C ARG A 27 3.72 -14.74 13.57
N GLY A 28 4.72 -15.62 13.61
CA GLY A 28 6.13 -15.21 13.53
C GLY A 28 6.45 -14.45 12.25
N ARG A 29 5.98 -14.94 11.10
CA ARG A 29 6.19 -14.28 9.81
C ARG A 29 5.46 -12.93 9.74
N PHE A 30 4.24 -12.85 10.26
CA PHE A 30 3.47 -11.60 10.28
C PHE A 30 4.23 -10.51 11.06
N TRP A 31 4.64 -10.78 12.30
CA TRP A 31 5.37 -9.82 13.11
C TRP A 31 6.72 -9.44 12.53
N MET A 32 7.45 -10.41 11.95
CA MET A 32 8.73 -10.12 11.29
C MET A 32 8.55 -9.22 10.06
N VAL A 33 7.50 -9.42 9.26
CA VAL A 33 7.21 -8.54 8.12
C VAL A 33 6.83 -7.13 8.60
N VAL A 34 6.02 -7.01 9.66
CA VAL A 34 5.68 -5.71 10.26
C VAL A 34 6.93 -4.98 10.73
N LEU A 35 7.83 -5.65 11.45
CA LEU A 35 9.13 -5.08 11.85
C LEU A 35 9.96 -4.72 10.62
N GLY A 36 9.96 -5.59 9.59
CA GLY A 36 10.65 -5.36 8.33
C GLY A 36 10.18 -4.10 7.62
N ILE A 37 8.88 -3.76 7.66
CA ILE A 37 8.34 -2.53 7.08
C ILE A 37 8.91 -1.29 7.79
N PHE A 38 9.00 -1.28 9.13
CA PHE A 38 9.60 -0.17 9.88
C PHE A 38 11.08 0.01 9.55
N VAL A 39 11.84 -1.10 9.53
CA VAL A 39 13.26 -1.08 9.17
C VAL A 39 13.46 -0.65 7.72
N ALA A 40 12.64 -1.14 6.81
CA ALA A 40 12.68 -0.78 5.40
C ALA A 40 12.38 0.70 5.18
N TRP A 41 11.38 1.26 5.87
CA TRP A 41 11.11 2.69 5.86
C TRP A 41 12.31 3.50 6.35
N PHE A 42 12.90 3.10 7.46
CA PHE A 42 14.06 3.81 8.02
C PHE A 42 15.25 3.80 7.06
N TYR A 43 15.67 2.63 6.58
CA TYR A 43 16.83 2.52 5.70
C TYR A 43 16.55 2.96 4.26
N GLY A 44 15.34 2.79 3.75
CA GLY A 44 14.98 3.19 2.39
C GLY A 44 14.82 4.70 2.21
N PHE A 45 14.31 5.38 3.24
CA PHE A 45 13.98 6.82 3.12
C PHE A 45 14.70 7.68 4.17
N GLN A 46 14.58 7.36 5.45
CA GLN A 46 15.10 8.20 6.53
C GLN A 46 16.64 8.28 6.51
N ALA A 47 17.32 7.16 6.44
CA ALA A 47 18.78 7.13 6.38
C ALA A 47 19.34 7.73 5.08
N ARG A 48 18.53 7.80 4.02
CA ARG A 48 18.91 8.33 2.71
C ARG A 48 18.34 9.70 2.40
N GLN A 49 17.75 10.38 3.39
CA GLN A 49 17.11 11.69 3.20
C GLN A 49 18.06 12.72 2.58
N PHE A 50 19.34 12.76 2.96
CA PHE A 50 20.31 13.69 2.41
C PHE A 50 20.55 13.44 0.93
N VAL A 51 20.72 12.18 0.51
CA VAL A 51 20.92 11.79 -0.89
C VAL A 51 19.70 12.13 -1.74
N LEU A 52 18.49 11.90 -1.18
CA LEU A 52 17.25 12.25 -1.87
C LEU A 52 17.06 13.77 -2.00
N GLN A 53 17.39 14.53 -0.96
CA GLN A 53 17.34 16.01 -1.00
C GLN A 53 18.33 16.58 -2.02
N GLU A 54 19.54 16.03 -2.11
CA GLU A 54 20.53 16.44 -3.09
C GLU A 54 20.09 16.08 -4.52
N ALA A 55 19.49 14.90 -4.71
CA ALA A 55 18.96 14.48 -6.01
C ALA A 55 17.83 15.39 -6.51
N ILE A 56 16.98 15.91 -5.61
CA ILE A 56 15.93 16.90 -5.96
C ILE A 56 16.53 18.17 -6.53
N LYS A 57 17.70 18.60 -6.02
CA LYS A 57 18.39 19.84 -6.47
C LYS A 57 19.16 19.66 -7.76
N THR A 58 19.61 18.43 -8.07
CA THR A 58 20.53 18.16 -9.17
C THR A 58 19.78 17.96 -10.49
N SER A 59 18.89 16.96 -10.59
CA SER A 59 18.15 16.63 -11.82
C SER A 59 16.98 15.69 -11.52
N GLY A 60 15.89 15.81 -12.30
CA GLY A 60 14.76 14.88 -12.23
C GLY A 60 15.16 13.43 -12.52
N PHE A 61 16.14 13.21 -13.39
CA PHE A 61 16.65 11.87 -13.70
C PHE A 61 17.39 11.24 -12.53
N THR A 62 18.26 11.99 -11.85
CA THR A 62 18.95 11.52 -10.63
C THR A 62 17.98 11.21 -9.51
N LEU A 63 16.92 12.02 -9.37
CA LEU A 63 15.85 11.75 -8.42
C LEU A 63 15.15 10.42 -8.69
N LEU A 64 14.78 10.15 -9.96
CA LEU A 64 14.17 8.89 -10.36
C LEU A 64 15.06 7.68 -10.03
N LEU A 65 16.36 7.76 -10.36
CA LEU A 65 17.32 6.71 -10.04
C LEU A 65 17.44 6.47 -8.53
N GLN A 66 17.51 7.54 -7.72
CA GLN A 66 17.61 7.41 -6.28
C GLN A 66 16.33 6.89 -5.63
N LEU A 67 15.15 7.23 -6.16
CA LEU A 67 13.88 6.66 -5.73
C LEU A 67 13.79 5.17 -6.08
N LEU A 68 14.18 4.77 -7.29
CA LEU A 68 14.23 3.36 -7.68
C LEU A 68 15.16 2.56 -6.74
N PHE A 69 16.34 3.11 -6.45
CA PHE A 69 17.28 2.47 -5.53
C PHE A 69 16.72 2.37 -4.10
N SER A 70 16.00 3.39 -3.62
CA SER A 70 15.29 3.33 -2.32
C SER A 70 14.21 2.26 -2.31
N ILE A 71 13.44 2.12 -3.38
CA ILE A 71 12.41 1.08 -3.52
C ILE A 71 13.05 -0.31 -3.52
N ILE A 72 14.19 -0.50 -4.21
CA ILE A 72 14.92 -1.77 -4.21
C ILE A 72 15.37 -2.13 -2.79
N ILE A 73 15.90 -1.17 -2.02
CA ILE A 73 16.30 -1.39 -0.62
C ILE A 73 15.08 -1.81 0.21
N VAL A 74 13.96 -1.12 0.09
CA VAL A 74 12.72 -1.43 0.81
C VAL A 74 12.26 -2.86 0.50
N VAL A 75 12.20 -3.22 -0.78
CA VAL A 75 11.79 -4.56 -1.22
C VAL A 75 12.77 -5.64 -0.71
N ALA A 76 14.07 -5.38 -0.79
CA ALA A 76 15.11 -6.30 -0.31
C ALA A 76 14.99 -6.55 1.20
N ILE A 77 14.79 -5.50 2.01
CA ILE A 77 14.62 -5.61 3.46
C ILE A 77 13.34 -6.39 3.80
N ILE A 78 12.22 -6.06 3.18
CA ILE A 78 10.95 -6.78 3.41
C ILE A 78 11.10 -8.25 3.02
N PHE A 79 11.77 -8.55 1.91
CA PHE A 79 12.04 -9.91 1.49
C PHE A 79 12.89 -10.67 2.51
N LEU A 80 14.00 -10.07 3.00
CA LEU A 80 14.86 -10.65 4.04
C LEU A 80 14.08 -10.95 5.31
N PHE A 81 13.30 -9.97 5.80
CA PHE A 81 12.47 -10.16 6.99
C PHE A 81 11.38 -11.21 6.79
N SER A 82 10.81 -11.32 5.58
CA SER A 82 9.87 -12.39 5.23
C SER A 82 10.51 -13.77 5.27
N GLN A 83 11.77 -13.91 4.85
CA GLN A 83 12.53 -15.17 4.94
C GLN A 83 12.88 -15.52 6.39
N LEU A 84 13.39 -14.54 7.16
CA LEU A 84 13.63 -14.70 8.59
C LEU A 84 12.33 -15.08 9.32
N GLY A 85 11.22 -14.47 8.95
CA GLY A 85 9.90 -14.80 9.49
C GLY A 85 9.44 -16.23 9.20
N ARG A 86 9.87 -16.84 8.08
CA ARG A 86 9.63 -18.27 7.81
C ARG A 86 10.41 -19.17 8.77
N LEU A 87 11.65 -18.79 9.12
CA LEU A 87 12.47 -19.54 10.08
C LEU A 87 11.90 -19.43 11.51
N VAL A 88 11.55 -18.22 11.91
CA VAL A 88 10.95 -17.94 13.23
C VAL A 88 9.55 -18.56 13.35
N GLY A 89 8.78 -18.60 12.26
CA GLY A 89 7.46 -19.22 12.21
C GLY A 89 7.47 -20.77 12.36
N LYS A 90 8.64 -21.42 12.32
CA LYS A 90 8.78 -22.85 12.62
C LYS A 90 8.79 -23.17 14.12
N LEU A 91 9.00 -22.16 14.96
CA LEU A 91 8.94 -22.34 16.41
C LEU A 91 7.51 -22.67 16.84
N PRO A 92 7.31 -23.69 17.72
CA PRO A 92 5.97 -24.20 18.07
C PRO A 92 5.04 -23.14 18.65
N TRP A 93 5.59 -22.14 19.32
CA TRP A 93 4.81 -21.02 19.90
C TRP A 93 4.35 -19.99 18.86
N LEU A 94 5.05 -19.84 17.74
CA LEU A 94 4.82 -18.82 16.69
C LEU A 94 4.21 -19.40 15.40
N ASN A 95 3.91 -20.71 15.39
CA ASN A 95 3.36 -21.44 14.25
C ASN A 95 1.84 -21.24 14.06
N ASN A 96 1.15 -20.59 15.00
CA ASN A 96 -0.29 -20.34 14.87
C ASN A 96 -0.55 -19.51 13.60
N LYS A 97 -1.47 -20.02 12.78
CA LYS A 97 -1.88 -19.33 11.54
C LYS A 97 -2.70 -18.08 11.89
N VAL A 98 -2.38 -16.98 11.25
CA VAL A 98 -3.12 -15.71 11.33
C VAL A 98 -3.55 -15.33 9.93
N ASN A 99 -4.81 -14.95 9.81
CA ASN A 99 -5.33 -14.39 8.57
C ASN A 99 -4.87 -12.94 8.45
N ILE A 100 -4.41 -12.55 7.26
CA ILE A 100 -4.09 -11.16 6.96
C ILE A 100 -5.37 -10.52 6.44
N PRO A 101 -5.98 -9.59 7.20
CA PRO A 101 -7.22 -8.93 6.80
C PRO A 101 -6.91 -7.85 5.74
N VAL A 102 -6.67 -8.25 4.49
CA VAL A 102 -6.34 -7.30 3.41
C VAL A 102 -7.49 -6.36 3.15
N ASP A 103 -8.72 -6.89 3.13
CA ASP A 103 -9.93 -6.10 2.96
C ASP A 103 -10.12 -5.12 4.11
N GLY A 104 -9.95 -5.58 5.35
CA GLY A 104 -9.99 -4.73 6.54
C GLY A 104 -8.95 -3.62 6.52
N LEU A 105 -7.69 -3.92 6.13
CA LEU A 105 -6.63 -2.92 6.05
C LEU A 105 -6.93 -1.83 5.02
N VAL A 106 -7.33 -2.21 3.80
CA VAL A 106 -7.67 -1.25 2.75
C VAL A 106 -8.89 -0.44 3.14
N SER A 107 -9.93 -1.07 3.70
CA SER A 107 -11.14 -0.38 4.16
C SER A 107 -10.84 0.63 5.27
N ARG A 108 -10.01 0.28 6.25
CA ARG A 108 -9.58 1.21 7.31
C ARG A 108 -8.75 2.38 6.76
N THR A 109 -7.89 2.11 5.77
CA THR A 109 -7.15 3.18 5.11
C THR A 109 -8.12 4.15 4.41
N ILE A 110 -9.12 3.64 3.69
CA ILE A 110 -10.15 4.47 3.07
C ILE A 110 -10.92 5.28 4.12
N GLU A 111 -11.31 4.67 5.25
CA GLU A 111 -12.00 5.35 6.35
C GLU A 111 -11.19 6.50 6.94
N ILE A 112 -9.87 6.31 7.14
CA ILE A 112 -8.96 7.36 7.62
C ILE A 112 -8.97 8.56 6.66
N PHE A 113 -8.86 8.32 5.35
CA PHE A 113 -8.93 9.40 4.36
C PHE A 113 -10.29 10.08 4.33
N HIS A 114 -11.38 9.36 4.58
CA HIS A 114 -12.73 9.91 4.62
C HIS A 114 -13.10 10.59 5.96
N SER A 115 -12.36 10.34 7.04
CA SER A 115 -12.58 11.01 8.32
C SER A 115 -12.26 12.51 8.24
N MET A 116 -11.41 12.92 7.30
CA MET A 116 -11.13 14.31 7.02
C MET A 116 -11.96 14.80 5.84
N PRO A 117 -12.65 15.95 5.96
CA PRO A 117 -13.33 16.55 4.81
C PRO A 117 -12.31 16.82 3.71
N THR A 118 -12.45 16.15 2.56
CA THR A 118 -11.50 16.20 1.44
C THR A 118 -11.19 17.62 1.00
N PHE A 119 -12.18 18.50 1.04
CA PHE A 119 -12.01 19.92 0.69
C PHE A 119 -11.03 20.63 1.64
N ILE A 120 -11.16 20.41 2.95
CA ILE A 120 -10.26 21.00 3.96
C ILE A 120 -8.84 20.47 3.77
N LEU A 121 -8.68 19.17 3.52
CA LEU A 121 -7.38 18.56 3.27
C LEU A 121 -6.71 19.15 2.03
N ILE A 122 -7.45 19.32 0.92
CA ILE A 122 -6.93 19.92 -0.31
C ILE A 122 -6.52 21.39 -0.03
N LEU A 123 -7.34 22.17 0.64
CA LEU A 123 -7.04 23.57 0.97
C LEU A 123 -5.79 23.69 1.86
N THR A 124 -5.69 22.85 2.89
CA THR A 124 -4.53 22.86 3.81
C THR A 124 -3.23 22.57 3.07
N ILE A 125 -3.22 21.53 2.24
CA ILE A 125 -2.01 21.20 1.47
C ILE A 125 -1.71 22.29 0.43
N ALA A 126 -2.73 22.83 -0.24
CA ALA A 126 -2.55 23.91 -1.21
C ALA A 126 -2.03 25.22 -0.57
N ALA A 127 -2.36 25.47 0.70
CA ALA A 127 -1.86 26.63 1.44
C ALA A 127 -0.37 26.48 1.84
N ILE A 128 0.07 25.25 2.12
CA ILE A 128 1.46 24.96 2.50
C ILE A 128 2.36 24.81 1.26
N ALA A 129 1.84 24.18 0.22
CA ALA A 129 2.55 23.99 -1.04
C ALA A 129 2.56 25.30 -1.86
N ARG A 130 3.61 25.51 -2.65
CA ARG A 130 3.62 26.65 -3.59
C ARG A 130 2.43 26.55 -4.54
N PRO A 131 1.67 27.65 -4.75
CA PRO A 131 0.50 27.65 -5.63
C PRO A 131 0.93 27.31 -7.07
N SER A 132 0.49 26.14 -7.54
CA SER A 132 0.78 25.62 -8.88
C SER A 132 -0.35 24.71 -9.30
N LEU A 133 -0.80 24.78 -10.55
CA LEU A 133 -1.80 23.89 -11.12
C LEU A 133 -1.35 22.42 -11.00
N THR A 134 -0.08 22.13 -11.23
CA THR A 134 0.50 20.79 -11.11
C THR A 134 0.38 20.25 -9.69
N ASN A 135 0.69 21.06 -8.67
CA ASN A 135 0.56 20.65 -7.27
C ASN A 135 -0.89 20.33 -6.91
N ILE A 136 -1.83 21.17 -7.34
CA ILE A 136 -3.26 20.93 -7.11
C ILE A 136 -3.71 19.62 -7.80
N MET A 137 -3.29 19.37 -9.03
CA MET A 137 -3.62 18.13 -9.76
C MET A 137 -3.06 16.89 -9.08
N ILE A 138 -1.84 16.96 -8.53
CA ILE A 138 -1.23 15.87 -7.77
C ILE A 138 -2.01 15.61 -6.48
N ILE A 139 -2.37 16.65 -5.73
CA ILE A 139 -3.12 16.54 -4.48
C ILE A 139 -4.49 15.90 -4.73
N ILE A 140 -5.22 16.38 -5.74
CA ILE A 140 -6.51 15.80 -6.13
C ILE A 140 -6.34 14.33 -6.53
N GLY A 141 -5.29 14.01 -7.30
CA GLY A 141 -4.99 12.63 -7.69
C GLY A 141 -4.70 11.72 -6.49
N LEU A 142 -3.96 12.22 -5.50
CA LEU A 142 -3.61 11.48 -4.28
C LEU A 142 -4.77 11.35 -3.28
N THR A 143 -5.82 12.15 -3.38
CA THR A 143 -6.98 12.08 -2.49
C THR A 143 -8.16 11.33 -3.11
N SER A 144 -8.29 11.36 -4.44
CA SER A 144 -9.47 10.81 -5.15
C SER A 144 -9.44 9.29 -5.37
N TRP A 145 -8.33 8.60 -5.06
CA TRP A 145 -8.20 7.14 -5.25
C TRP A 145 -9.17 6.32 -4.39
N THR A 146 -9.58 6.86 -3.25
CA THR A 146 -10.43 6.15 -2.27
C THR A 146 -11.81 5.80 -2.83
N GLY A 147 -12.41 6.69 -3.62
CA GLY A 147 -13.68 6.43 -4.30
C GLY A 147 -13.56 5.30 -5.32
N ILE A 148 -12.50 5.32 -6.14
CA ILE A 148 -12.22 4.28 -7.14
C ILE A 148 -11.94 2.94 -6.45
N ALA A 149 -11.13 2.94 -5.40
CA ALA A 149 -10.83 1.73 -4.63
C ALA A 149 -12.10 1.09 -4.06
N ARG A 150 -13.03 1.89 -3.52
CA ARG A 150 -14.30 1.40 -2.98
C ARG A 150 -15.16 0.76 -4.05
N LEU A 151 -15.31 1.41 -5.21
CA LEU A 151 -16.09 0.87 -6.33
C LEU A 151 -15.47 -0.42 -6.88
N THR A 152 -14.16 -0.42 -7.09
CA THR A 152 -13.44 -1.61 -7.56
C THR A 152 -13.58 -2.78 -6.59
N ARG A 153 -13.41 -2.52 -5.29
CA ARG A 153 -13.60 -3.52 -4.24
C ARG A 153 -15.02 -4.10 -4.27
N ALA A 154 -16.05 -3.24 -4.33
CA ALA A 154 -17.44 -3.67 -4.36
C ALA A 154 -17.73 -4.55 -5.59
N GLU A 155 -17.19 -4.20 -6.76
CA GLU A 155 -17.35 -4.98 -7.99
C GLU A 155 -16.66 -6.34 -7.89
N PHE A 156 -15.44 -6.43 -7.34
CA PHE A 156 -14.77 -7.71 -7.10
C PHE A 156 -15.55 -8.61 -6.13
N LEU A 157 -16.14 -8.04 -5.07
CA LEU A 157 -16.97 -8.79 -4.14
C LEU A 157 -18.26 -9.28 -4.80
N ARG A 158 -18.89 -8.46 -5.66
CA ARG A 158 -20.06 -8.83 -6.46
C ARG A 158 -19.75 -9.99 -7.39
N ILE A 159 -18.70 -9.84 -8.21
CA ILE A 159 -18.30 -10.84 -9.20
C ILE A 159 -17.98 -12.19 -8.51
N ARG A 160 -17.30 -12.15 -7.36
CA ARG A 160 -16.91 -13.36 -6.62
C ARG A 160 -18.10 -14.23 -6.21
N ASN A 161 -19.27 -13.64 -6.03
CA ASN A 161 -20.49 -14.31 -5.58
C ASN A 161 -21.41 -14.75 -6.74
N LEU A 162 -21.02 -14.53 -7.99
CA LEU A 162 -21.81 -14.95 -9.16
C LEU A 162 -21.76 -16.47 -9.33
N GLU A 163 -22.91 -17.07 -9.61
CA GLU A 163 -23.10 -18.53 -9.69
C GLU A 163 -22.19 -19.18 -10.76
N TYR A 164 -22.00 -18.54 -11.92
CA TYR A 164 -21.12 -19.07 -12.96
C TYR A 164 -19.65 -19.18 -12.54
N LEU A 165 -19.19 -18.25 -11.69
CA LEU A 165 -17.83 -18.31 -11.13
C LEU A 165 -17.69 -19.40 -10.06
N GLN A 166 -18.75 -19.65 -9.31
CA GLN A 166 -18.77 -20.75 -8.35
C GLN A 166 -18.79 -22.09 -9.09
N ALA A 167 -19.58 -22.21 -10.16
CA ALA A 167 -19.60 -23.39 -11.01
C ALA A 167 -18.23 -23.65 -11.67
N ALA A 168 -17.58 -22.62 -12.22
CA ALA A 168 -16.25 -22.74 -12.82
C ALA A 168 -15.16 -23.16 -11.84
N ARG A 169 -15.30 -22.88 -10.55
CA ARG A 169 -14.35 -23.31 -9.50
C ARG A 169 -14.58 -24.73 -9.00
N SER A 170 -15.75 -25.31 -9.27
CA SER A 170 -16.09 -26.66 -8.89
C SER A 170 -15.70 -27.71 -9.95
N LEU A 171 -15.30 -27.27 -11.14
CA LEU A 171 -14.73 -28.08 -12.21
C LEU A 171 -13.23 -28.24 -12.06
#